data_9468764f0acba18eb4045c41489b7fec
#
_entry.id   9468764f0acba18eb4045c41489b7fec
#
_cell.length_a   1.000
_cell.length_b   1.000
_cell.length_c   1.000
_cell.angle_alpha   90.00
_cell.angle_beta   90.00
_cell.angle_gamma   90.00
#
_symmetry.space_group_name_H-M   'P 1'
#
loop_
_entity.id
_entity.type
_entity.pdbx_description
1 polymer ?
#
loop_
_entity_poly.entity_id
_entity_poly.type
_entity_poly.pdbx_seq_one_letter_code
_entity_poly.pdbx_strand_id
1 'polypeptide(L)'
;MAGGDGQRQSVVIAVGDELLRGYTIDSNTNWLSQRLYALGYPVRRAHIVADIPGEIVAAVRDEIRRQPDCIFLCGGLGPTPDDRTLAALSLAIDRPLELDAVAARHIQDRIDWLHGIGRIKTNEMLTANRRMAEVPQGSVILENSMGMAPGLAIEVGPPSGPPIHLFVLPGVPRELKTIFEDEIVPGYLAGGTGHVTEEVHFHMAVEAEFWDLLNRVEAEFPGVSVGSYPQPDRGHLIIRLAGADAEQVSAAAELVRAAAPAEPYIDNPSARP
;
A
#
# COMPACT_ATOMS: atom_id res chain seq x y z
N MET A 1 -15.91 -2.74 -21.05
CA MET A 1 -16.59 -1.50 -20.65
C MET A 1 -15.59 -0.71 -19.82
N ALA A 2 -15.05 0.36 -20.37
CA ALA A 2 -14.14 1.25 -19.67
C ALA A 2 -14.96 1.96 -18.58
N GLY A 3 -14.60 1.75 -17.31
CA GLY A 3 -15.14 2.47 -16.20
C GLY A 3 -14.70 3.93 -16.29
N GLY A 4 -15.61 4.78 -16.74
CA GLY A 4 -15.45 6.21 -16.65
C GLY A 4 -15.78 6.64 -15.24
N ASP A 5 -14.78 6.91 -14.49
CA ASP A 5 -14.75 7.90 -13.42
C ASP A 5 -13.28 8.15 -13.17
N GLY A 6 -12.83 9.41 -13.22
CA GLY A 6 -11.43 9.80 -13.14
C GLY A 6 -10.75 9.48 -11.78
N GLN A 7 -11.16 8.40 -11.14
CA GLN A 7 -10.65 7.94 -9.87
C GLN A 7 -9.31 7.22 -10.07
N ARG A 8 -8.28 7.73 -9.46
CA ARG A 8 -6.93 7.14 -9.48
C ARG A 8 -6.95 5.72 -8.90
N GLN A 9 -6.06 4.87 -9.39
CA GLN A 9 -6.02 3.45 -9.03
C GLN A 9 -4.61 3.03 -8.65
N SER A 10 -4.48 2.33 -7.53
CA SER A 10 -3.23 1.75 -7.09
C SER A 10 -3.29 0.22 -7.03
N VAL A 11 -2.12 -0.38 -7.10
CA VAL A 11 -1.91 -1.83 -6.93
C VAL A 11 -0.76 -2.05 -5.96
N VAL A 12 -0.87 -3.06 -5.11
CA VAL A 12 0.21 -3.51 -4.22
C VAL A 12 0.64 -4.92 -4.63
N ILE A 13 1.95 -5.14 -4.73
CA ILE A 13 2.56 -6.46 -4.96
C ILE A 13 3.51 -6.70 -3.79
N ALA A 14 3.13 -7.58 -2.87
CA ALA A 14 3.95 -8.01 -1.75
C ALA A 14 4.78 -9.23 -2.18
N VAL A 15 6.09 -9.16 -1.99
CA VAL A 15 7.04 -10.24 -2.31
C VAL A 15 7.55 -10.82 -1.00
N GLY A 16 7.38 -12.12 -0.82
CA GLY A 16 7.88 -12.83 0.36
C GLY A 16 7.27 -14.23 0.53
N ASP A 17 8.12 -15.22 0.55
CA ASP A 17 7.75 -16.60 0.84
C ASP A 17 7.12 -16.76 2.24
N GLU A 18 7.56 -15.96 3.23
CA GLU A 18 7.04 -15.98 4.60
C GLU A 18 5.58 -15.55 4.68
N LEU A 19 5.14 -14.68 3.77
CA LEU A 19 3.73 -14.27 3.66
C LEU A 19 2.89 -15.42 3.14
N LEU A 20 3.34 -16.10 2.08
CA LEU A 20 2.64 -17.23 1.47
C LEU A 20 2.60 -18.46 2.39
N ARG A 21 3.64 -18.65 3.20
CA ARG A 21 3.71 -19.74 4.20
C ARG A 21 2.95 -19.43 5.49
N GLY A 22 2.42 -18.21 5.62
CA GLY A 22 1.68 -17.79 6.82
C GLY A 22 2.56 -17.58 8.06
N TYR A 23 3.86 -17.40 7.90
CA TYR A 23 4.77 -17.10 8.99
C TYR A 23 4.66 -15.65 9.44
N THR A 24 4.30 -14.77 8.51
CA THR A 24 4.13 -13.33 8.74
C THR A 24 2.83 -12.86 8.11
N ILE A 25 2.10 -11.99 8.82
CA ILE A 25 0.91 -11.33 8.27
C ILE A 25 1.37 -10.13 7.42
N ASP A 26 0.81 -10.00 6.23
CA ASP A 26 1.04 -8.84 5.37
C ASP A 26 0.37 -7.57 5.95
N SER A 27 1.06 -6.94 6.86
CA SER A 27 0.65 -5.66 7.46
C SER A 27 0.94 -4.47 6.55
N ASN A 28 1.85 -4.61 5.58
CA ASN A 28 2.22 -3.55 4.65
C ASN A 28 1.10 -3.26 3.67
N THR A 29 0.55 -4.28 3.02
CA THR A 29 -0.60 -4.12 2.12
C THR A 29 -1.80 -3.54 2.84
N ASN A 30 -2.10 -4.01 4.05
CA ASN A 30 -3.20 -3.45 4.86
C ASN A 30 -2.99 -1.95 5.12
N TRP A 31 -1.81 -1.56 5.59
CA TRP A 31 -1.50 -0.17 5.90
C TRP A 31 -1.51 0.72 4.63
N LEU A 32 -0.86 0.27 3.54
CA LEU A 32 -0.86 1.00 2.26
C LEU A 32 -2.28 1.19 1.74
N SER A 33 -3.13 0.16 1.81
CA SER A 33 -4.52 0.24 1.33
C SER A 33 -5.32 1.31 2.07
N GLN A 34 -5.18 1.39 3.40
CA GLN A 34 -5.83 2.41 4.21
C GLN A 34 -5.29 3.81 3.88
N ARG A 35 -3.97 3.94 3.79
CA ARG A 35 -3.34 5.23 3.58
C ARG A 35 -3.59 5.78 2.18
N LEU A 36 -3.47 4.94 1.16
CA LEU A 36 -3.75 5.29 -0.23
C LEU A 36 -5.22 5.64 -0.44
N TYR A 37 -6.14 4.93 0.21
CA TYR A 37 -7.56 5.28 0.18
C TYR A 37 -7.80 6.69 0.72
N ALA A 38 -7.23 7.01 1.89
CA ALA A 38 -7.33 8.33 2.49
C ALA A 38 -6.72 9.44 1.62
N LEU A 39 -5.75 9.10 0.76
CA LEU A 39 -5.11 10.04 -0.19
C LEU A 39 -5.82 10.13 -1.55
N GLY A 40 -6.89 9.35 -1.79
CA GLY A 40 -7.60 9.33 -3.06
C GLY A 40 -6.95 8.46 -4.14
N TYR A 41 -6.13 7.48 -3.74
CA TYR A 41 -5.47 6.48 -4.59
C TYR A 41 -5.88 5.05 -4.18
N PRO A 42 -7.16 4.67 -4.21
CA PRO A 42 -7.61 3.39 -3.69
C PRO A 42 -6.90 2.21 -4.32
N VAL A 43 -6.52 1.23 -3.50
CA VAL A 43 -5.95 -0.02 -3.97
C VAL A 43 -7.07 -0.87 -4.58
N ARG A 44 -6.93 -1.19 -5.86
CA ARG A 44 -7.89 -2.01 -6.62
C ARG A 44 -7.53 -3.48 -6.63
N ARG A 45 -6.25 -3.81 -6.50
CA ARG A 45 -5.73 -5.18 -6.46
C ARG A 45 -4.52 -5.24 -5.54
N ALA A 46 -4.40 -6.37 -4.87
CA ALA A 46 -3.20 -6.71 -4.12
C ALA A 46 -2.80 -8.15 -4.46
N HIS A 47 -1.50 -8.38 -4.61
CA HIS A 47 -0.91 -9.68 -4.88
C HIS A 47 0.10 -10.01 -3.80
N ILE A 48 0.17 -11.28 -3.43
CA ILE A 48 1.29 -11.83 -2.68
C ILE A 48 1.97 -12.84 -3.59
N VAL A 49 3.27 -12.64 -3.83
CA VAL A 49 4.06 -13.50 -4.73
C VAL A 49 5.29 -14.03 -4.00
N ALA A 50 5.74 -15.21 -4.42
CA ALA A 50 6.96 -15.83 -3.90
C ALA A 50 8.22 -15.06 -4.33
N ASP A 51 9.34 -15.29 -3.63
CA ASP A 51 10.68 -14.78 -4.00
C ASP A 51 11.24 -15.47 -5.25
N ILE A 52 10.36 -15.77 -6.20
CA ILE A 52 10.69 -16.42 -7.48
C ILE A 52 10.68 -15.36 -8.59
N PRO A 53 11.83 -15.09 -9.25
CA PRO A 53 11.92 -14.04 -10.27
C PRO A 53 10.83 -14.08 -11.32
N GLY A 54 10.47 -15.27 -11.81
CA GLY A 54 9.43 -15.42 -12.83
C GLY A 54 8.04 -14.98 -12.37
N GLU A 55 7.69 -15.21 -11.10
CA GLU A 55 6.41 -14.80 -10.52
C GLU A 55 6.37 -13.28 -10.32
N ILE A 56 7.47 -12.70 -9.82
CA ILE A 56 7.59 -11.24 -9.67
C ILE A 56 7.47 -10.55 -11.04
N VAL A 57 8.21 -11.05 -12.05
CA VAL A 57 8.15 -10.54 -13.44
C VAL A 57 6.71 -10.60 -13.97
N ALA A 58 6.04 -11.74 -13.81
CA ALA A 58 4.69 -11.92 -14.30
C ALA A 58 3.71 -10.93 -13.63
N ALA A 59 3.74 -10.81 -12.29
CA ALA A 59 2.88 -9.92 -11.54
C ALA A 59 3.08 -8.45 -11.95
N VAL A 60 4.33 -7.99 -12.05
CA VAL A 60 4.65 -6.62 -12.46
C VAL A 60 4.17 -6.33 -13.89
N ARG A 61 4.48 -7.23 -14.84
CA ARG A 61 4.05 -7.07 -16.25
C ARG A 61 2.54 -7.08 -16.41
N ASP A 62 1.84 -7.92 -15.66
CA ASP A 62 0.39 -7.99 -15.68
C ASP A 62 -0.24 -6.68 -15.22
N GLU A 63 0.29 -6.09 -14.16
CA GLU A 63 -0.24 -4.82 -13.67
C GLU A 63 0.16 -3.63 -14.55
N ILE A 64 1.35 -3.59 -15.13
CA ILE A 64 1.72 -2.56 -16.12
C ILE A 64 0.76 -2.60 -17.32
N ARG A 65 0.36 -3.79 -17.81
CA ARG A 65 -0.63 -3.92 -18.91
C ARG A 65 -2.02 -3.42 -18.54
N ARG A 66 -2.39 -3.41 -17.26
CA ARG A 66 -3.69 -2.91 -16.75
C ARG A 66 -3.70 -1.40 -16.54
N GLN A 67 -2.52 -0.77 -16.61
CA GLN A 67 -2.34 0.68 -16.54
C GLN A 67 -2.96 1.34 -15.28
N PRO A 68 -2.63 0.91 -14.05
CA PRO A 68 -2.95 1.67 -12.86
C PRO A 68 -2.13 2.96 -12.81
N ASP A 69 -2.52 3.93 -11.99
CA ASP A 69 -1.71 5.13 -11.78
C ASP A 69 -0.45 4.83 -10.97
N CYS A 70 -0.56 3.93 -9.97
CA CYS A 70 0.55 3.56 -9.10
C CYS A 70 0.65 2.04 -8.89
N ILE A 71 1.89 1.54 -8.85
CA ILE A 71 2.23 0.17 -8.44
C ILE A 71 3.19 0.27 -7.26
N PHE A 72 2.89 -0.42 -6.16
CA PHE A 72 3.75 -0.54 -4.97
C PHE A 72 4.27 -1.97 -4.89
N LEU A 73 5.56 -2.17 -5.17
CA LEU A 73 6.26 -3.45 -5.09
C LEU A 73 7.03 -3.49 -3.77
N CYS A 74 6.66 -4.39 -2.84
CA CYS A 74 7.13 -4.38 -1.47
C CYS A 74 7.82 -5.69 -1.09
N GLY A 75 9.05 -5.61 -0.57
CA GLY A 75 9.84 -6.77 -0.13
C GLY A 75 10.95 -7.19 -1.07
N GLY A 76 11.83 -8.07 -0.61
CA GLY A 76 12.93 -8.65 -1.39
C GLY A 76 14.04 -7.68 -1.81
N LEU A 77 14.33 -6.65 -0.98
CA LEU A 77 15.35 -5.62 -1.24
C LEU A 77 16.62 -5.79 -0.38
N GLY A 78 16.68 -6.80 0.45
CA GLY A 78 17.79 -7.03 1.37
C GLY A 78 19.05 -7.59 0.68
N PRO A 79 20.07 -7.90 1.50
CA PRO A 79 21.35 -8.41 1.02
C PRO A 79 21.38 -9.93 0.83
N THR A 80 20.31 -10.66 1.10
CA THR A 80 20.31 -12.12 1.10
C THR A 80 20.04 -12.71 -0.30
N PRO A 81 20.37 -13.97 -0.56
CA PRO A 81 20.21 -14.57 -1.90
C PRO A 81 18.77 -14.71 -2.39
N ASP A 82 17.80 -14.68 -1.49
CA ASP A 82 16.37 -14.66 -1.76
C ASP A 82 15.84 -13.26 -2.07
N ASP A 83 16.56 -12.19 -1.75
CA ASP A 83 16.24 -10.83 -2.16
C ASP A 83 16.49 -10.66 -3.68
N ARG A 84 15.42 -10.84 -4.47
CA ARG A 84 15.50 -10.89 -5.94
C ARG A 84 14.63 -9.86 -6.64
N THR A 85 13.97 -8.99 -5.88
CA THR A 85 13.00 -8.04 -6.41
C THR A 85 13.59 -7.09 -7.44
N LEU A 86 14.78 -6.51 -7.20
CA LEU A 86 15.41 -5.59 -8.15
C LEU A 86 15.80 -6.27 -9.46
N ALA A 87 16.34 -7.49 -9.38
CA ALA A 87 16.70 -8.27 -10.57
C ALA A 87 15.46 -8.67 -11.39
N ALA A 88 14.39 -9.10 -10.71
CA ALA A 88 13.13 -9.43 -11.36
C ALA A 88 12.47 -8.18 -11.98
N LEU A 89 12.48 -7.05 -11.27
CA LEU A 89 11.95 -5.80 -11.78
C LEU A 89 12.69 -5.33 -13.05
N SER A 90 14.04 -5.38 -13.03
CA SER A 90 14.87 -5.08 -14.22
C SER A 90 14.41 -5.86 -15.45
N LEU A 91 14.14 -7.16 -15.29
CA LEU A 91 13.61 -8.01 -16.35
C LEU A 91 12.16 -7.65 -16.73
N ALA A 92 11.35 -7.27 -15.75
CA ALA A 92 9.94 -6.97 -15.98
C ALA A 92 9.73 -5.71 -16.84
N ILE A 93 10.59 -4.70 -16.63
CA ILE A 93 10.51 -3.40 -17.31
C ILE A 93 11.54 -3.21 -18.42
N ASP A 94 12.32 -4.25 -18.74
CA ASP A 94 13.37 -4.28 -19.77
C ASP A 94 14.41 -3.15 -19.58
N ARG A 95 14.84 -2.89 -18.34
CA ARG A 95 15.88 -1.90 -18.01
C ARG A 95 17.03 -2.59 -17.26
N PRO A 96 18.30 -2.42 -17.70
CA PRO A 96 19.44 -3.06 -17.03
C PRO A 96 19.62 -2.52 -15.61
N LEU A 97 20.21 -3.34 -14.73
CA LEU A 97 20.66 -2.88 -13.42
C LEU A 97 21.97 -2.08 -13.59
N GLU A 98 22.01 -0.95 -12.92
CA GLU A 98 23.18 -0.08 -12.84
C GLU A 98 23.49 0.23 -11.38
N LEU A 99 24.79 0.33 -11.06
CA LEU A 99 25.20 0.76 -9.74
C LEU A 99 24.89 2.26 -9.58
N ASP A 100 23.91 2.59 -8.76
CA ASP A 100 23.53 3.96 -8.48
C ASP A 100 24.41 4.57 -7.36
N ALA A 101 24.96 5.75 -7.62
CA ALA A 101 25.89 6.41 -6.69
C ALA A 101 25.18 6.97 -5.44
N VAL A 102 23.90 7.35 -5.55
CA VAL A 102 23.11 7.85 -4.41
C VAL A 102 22.73 6.68 -3.51
N ALA A 103 22.24 5.58 -4.08
CA ALA A 103 21.96 4.36 -3.35
C ALA A 103 23.20 3.80 -2.66
N ALA A 104 24.33 3.75 -3.38
CA ALA A 104 25.60 3.25 -2.82
C ALA A 104 26.08 4.13 -1.65
N ARG A 105 25.96 5.45 -1.75
CA ARG A 105 26.30 6.38 -0.66
C ARG A 105 25.37 6.16 0.54
N HIS A 106 24.07 6.11 0.32
CA HIS A 106 23.11 5.85 1.39
C HIS A 106 23.44 4.57 2.17
N ILE A 107 23.74 3.48 1.46
CA ILE A 107 24.10 2.19 2.07
C ILE A 107 25.43 2.33 2.84
N GLN A 108 26.44 3.01 2.29
CA GLN A 108 27.71 3.23 2.96
C GLN A 108 27.54 4.05 4.25
N ASP A 109 26.75 5.12 4.22
CA ASP A 109 26.47 5.96 5.39
C ASP A 109 25.80 5.14 6.51
N ARG A 110 24.90 4.20 6.14
CA ARG A 110 24.29 3.27 7.11
C ARG A 110 25.28 2.24 7.66
N ILE A 111 26.19 1.74 6.83
CA ILE A 111 27.28 0.84 7.26
C ILE A 111 28.20 1.58 8.24
N ASP A 112 28.62 2.80 7.92
CA ASP A 112 29.47 3.61 8.78
C ASP A 112 28.80 3.92 10.12
N TRP A 113 27.51 4.24 10.11
CA TRP A 113 26.74 4.44 11.33
C TRP A 113 26.66 3.17 12.18
N LEU A 114 26.36 2.01 11.58
CA LEU A 114 26.30 0.70 12.28
C LEU A 114 27.66 0.31 12.86
N HIS A 115 28.74 0.59 12.13
CA HIS A 115 30.10 0.37 12.61
C HIS A 115 30.43 1.31 13.78
N GLY A 116 30.07 2.59 13.65
CA GLY A 116 30.31 3.59 14.70
C GLY A 116 29.63 3.29 16.04
N ILE A 117 28.46 2.62 16.01
CA ILE A 117 27.74 2.15 17.21
C ILE A 117 28.11 0.71 17.63
N GLY A 118 29.11 0.09 16.97
CA GLY A 118 29.62 -1.24 17.32
C GLY A 118 28.71 -2.41 16.95
N ARG A 119 27.73 -2.21 16.06
CA ARG A 119 26.81 -3.29 15.61
C ARG A 119 27.44 -4.22 14.57
N ILE A 120 28.40 -3.72 13.79
CA ILE A 120 29.15 -4.48 12.80
C ILE A 120 30.65 -4.26 12.99
N LYS A 121 31.48 -5.22 12.54
CA LYS A 121 32.92 -5.24 12.78
C LYS A 121 33.73 -4.46 11.77
N THR A 122 33.20 -4.25 10.57
CA THR A 122 33.86 -3.53 9.48
C THR A 122 32.88 -2.53 8.87
N ASN A 123 33.42 -1.42 8.38
CA ASN A 123 32.68 -0.43 7.59
C ASN A 123 32.91 -0.58 6.08
N GLU A 124 33.46 -1.71 5.63
CA GLU A 124 33.58 -2.01 4.22
C GLU A 124 32.22 -2.42 3.63
N MET A 125 31.91 -1.89 2.47
CA MET A 125 30.75 -2.31 1.70
C MET A 125 30.96 -3.71 1.14
N LEU A 126 30.29 -4.68 1.69
CA LEU A 126 30.34 -6.08 1.20
C LEU A 126 29.63 -6.18 -0.16
N THR A 127 29.97 -7.24 -0.94
CA THR A 127 29.29 -7.51 -2.23
C THR A 127 27.77 -7.62 -2.08
N ALA A 128 27.29 -8.19 -0.98
CA ALA A 128 25.87 -8.29 -0.68
C ALA A 128 25.19 -6.92 -0.53
N ASN A 129 25.84 -5.98 0.15
CA ASN A 129 25.33 -4.60 0.29
C ASN A 129 25.39 -3.85 -1.05
N ARG A 130 26.46 -4.05 -1.83
CA ARG A 130 26.62 -3.42 -3.15
C ARG A 130 25.46 -3.78 -4.09
N ARG A 131 25.01 -5.05 -4.08
CA ARG A 131 23.85 -5.49 -4.87
C ARG A 131 22.57 -4.71 -4.58
N MET A 132 22.40 -4.22 -3.36
CA MET A 132 21.23 -3.39 -3.00
C MET A 132 21.27 -1.99 -3.64
N ALA A 133 22.46 -1.56 -4.12
CA ALA A 133 22.65 -0.32 -4.86
C ALA A 133 22.59 -0.50 -6.40
N GLU A 134 22.47 -1.75 -6.87
CA GLU A 134 22.27 -2.06 -8.30
C GLU A 134 20.76 -1.98 -8.59
N VAL A 135 20.34 -0.87 -9.17
CA VAL A 135 18.94 -0.55 -9.41
C VAL A 135 18.61 -0.48 -10.91
N PRO A 136 17.37 -0.70 -11.34
CA PRO A 136 17.00 -0.54 -12.75
C PRO A 136 17.30 0.87 -13.25
N GLN A 137 17.85 0.99 -14.45
CA GLN A 137 18.19 2.26 -15.09
C GLN A 137 17.01 3.24 -15.08
N GLY A 138 17.29 4.50 -14.69
CA GLY A 138 16.29 5.56 -14.61
C GLY A 138 15.45 5.52 -13.33
N SER A 139 15.85 4.75 -12.31
CA SER A 139 15.28 4.83 -10.98
C SER A 139 15.63 6.15 -10.30
N VAL A 140 14.68 6.71 -9.57
CA VAL A 140 14.90 7.78 -8.58
C VAL A 140 15.02 7.13 -7.22
N ILE A 141 16.09 7.46 -6.49
CA ILE A 141 16.31 6.92 -5.14
C ILE A 141 15.45 7.69 -4.14
N LEU A 142 14.68 6.94 -3.34
CA LEU A 142 13.90 7.46 -2.21
C LEU A 142 14.68 7.17 -0.92
N GLU A 143 14.85 8.17 -0.09
CA GLU A 143 15.65 8.07 1.13
C GLU A 143 14.98 7.13 2.15
N ASN A 144 15.76 6.23 2.74
CA ASN A 144 15.35 5.37 3.85
C ASN A 144 16.08 5.76 5.13
N SER A 145 15.58 6.74 5.84
CA SER A 145 16.20 7.22 7.10
C SER A 145 16.21 6.15 8.20
N MET A 146 15.44 5.06 8.07
CA MET A 146 15.29 4.02 9.08
C MET A 146 16.10 2.75 8.80
N GLY A 147 16.39 2.46 7.54
CA GLY A 147 16.98 1.19 7.10
C GLY A 147 18.17 1.34 6.15
N MET A 148 18.58 0.20 5.57
CA MET A 148 19.73 0.13 4.67
C MET A 148 19.32 0.14 3.19
N ALA A 149 18.25 -0.57 2.83
CA ALA A 149 17.75 -0.59 1.47
C ALA A 149 17.01 0.70 1.14
N PRO A 150 17.44 1.51 0.17
CA PRO A 150 16.67 2.66 -0.28
C PRO A 150 15.35 2.22 -0.92
N GLY A 151 14.36 3.10 -0.93
CA GLY A 151 13.21 2.95 -1.82
C GLY A 151 13.55 3.41 -3.23
N LEU A 152 12.72 3.06 -4.20
CA LEU A 152 12.85 3.51 -5.59
C LEU A 152 11.52 4.03 -6.12
N ALA A 153 11.59 5.05 -6.97
CA ALA A 153 10.49 5.45 -7.83
C ALA A 153 10.94 5.34 -9.31
N ILE A 154 10.09 4.75 -10.14
CA ILE A 154 10.36 4.52 -11.56
C ILE A 154 9.09 4.82 -12.35
N GLU A 155 9.20 5.61 -13.40
CA GLU A 155 8.12 5.75 -14.36
C GLU A 155 8.17 4.61 -15.39
N VAL A 156 7.06 3.91 -15.54
CA VAL A 156 6.86 2.82 -16.49
C VAL A 156 5.56 3.03 -17.27
N GLY A 157 5.33 2.23 -18.29
CA GLY A 157 4.10 2.27 -19.06
C GLY A 157 4.34 2.46 -20.57
N PRO A 158 3.27 2.55 -21.38
CA PRO A 158 3.39 2.68 -22.81
C PRO A 158 3.87 4.09 -23.21
N PRO A 159 4.65 4.23 -24.28
CA PRO A 159 5.19 5.51 -24.74
C PRO A 159 4.14 6.59 -25.04
N SER A 160 2.91 6.18 -25.33
CA SER A 160 1.80 7.07 -25.73
C SER A 160 0.70 7.18 -24.68
N GLY A 161 0.87 6.58 -23.48
CA GLY A 161 -0.07 6.63 -22.38
C GLY A 161 0.42 7.50 -21.21
N PRO A 162 -0.41 7.72 -20.19
CA PRO A 162 0.05 8.32 -18.96
C PRO A 162 1.11 7.42 -18.30
N PRO A 163 2.13 8.01 -17.65
CA PRO A 163 3.11 7.24 -16.92
C PRO A 163 2.45 6.53 -15.71
N ILE A 164 2.93 5.33 -15.43
CA ILE A 164 2.61 4.60 -14.22
C ILE A 164 3.76 4.84 -13.24
N HIS A 165 3.47 5.33 -12.05
CA HIS A 165 4.48 5.43 -11.00
C HIS A 165 4.65 4.07 -10.31
N LEU A 166 5.80 3.43 -10.49
CA LEU A 166 6.15 2.20 -9.83
C LEU A 166 7.11 2.51 -8.68
N PHE A 167 6.69 2.20 -7.47
CA PHE A 167 7.47 2.36 -6.24
C PHE A 167 7.95 1.00 -5.76
N VAL A 168 9.23 0.92 -5.38
CA VAL A 168 9.81 -0.28 -4.78
C VAL A 168 10.18 0.04 -3.34
N LEU A 169 9.68 -0.75 -2.41
CA LEU A 169 9.77 -0.47 -0.97
C LEU A 169 10.29 -1.69 -0.20
N PRO A 170 11.04 -1.49 0.88
CA PRO A 170 11.47 -2.57 1.75
C PRO A 170 10.29 -3.32 2.39
N GLY A 171 10.49 -4.59 2.73
CA GLY A 171 9.49 -5.40 3.43
C GLY A 171 9.30 -5.01 4.90
N VAL A 172 10.27 -4.34 5.52
CA VAL A 172 10.21 -3.91 6.92
C VAL A 172 9.18 -2.79 7.09
N PRO A 173 8.10 -2.99 7.87
CA PRO A 173 6.97 -2.06 7.91
C PRO A 173 7.34 -0.63 8.29
N ARG A 174 8.27 -0.45 9.23
CA ARG A 174 8.70 0.87 9.68
C ARG A 174 9.44 1.63 8.57
N GLU A 175 10.30 0.94 7.83
CA GLU A 175 11.05 1.51 6.70
C GLU A 175 10.11 1.92 5.56
N LEU A 176 9.22 1.00 5.16
CA LEU A 176 8.21 1.25 4.15
C LEU A 176 7.36 2.49 4.46
N LYS A 177 6.85 2.58 5.70
CA LYS A 177 6.01 3.70 6.13
C LYS A 177 6.75 5.02 6.08
N THR A 178 8.00 5.05 6.55
CA THR A 178 8.82 6.26 6.54
C THR A 178 9.08 6.73 5.11
N ILE A 179 9.54 5.86 4.21
CA ILE A 179 9.74 6.21 2.79
C ILE A 179 8.42 6.70 2.16
N PHE A 180 7.31 6.02 2.45
CA PHE A 180 6.02 6.40 1.90
C PHE A 180 5.59 7.81 2.32
N GLU A 181 5.65 8.12 3.62
CA GLU A 181 5.20 9.43 4.14
C GLU A 181 6.16 10.56 3.81
N ASP A 182 7.47 10.31 3.88
CA ASP A 182 8.48 11.36 3.75
C ASP A 182 8.83 11.67 2.28
N GLU A 183 8.77 10.65 1.39
CA GLU A 183 9.22 10.77 0.00
C GLU A 183 8.08 10.65 -1.01
N ILE A 184 7.22 9.61 -0.88
CA ILE A 184 6.23 9.31 -1.91
C ILE A 184 5.04 10.25 -1.81
N VAL A 185 4.48 10.48 -0.61
CA VAL A 185 3.32 11.36 -0.45
C VAL A 185 3.61 12.77 -0.95
N PRO A 186 4.67 13.47 -0.52
CA PRO A 186 4.93 14.83 -0.97
C PRO A 186 5.39 14.90 -2.44
N GLY A 187 6.13 13.90 -2.92
CA GLY A 187 6.72 13.93 -4.26
C GLY A 187 5.79 13.48 -5.39
N TYR A 188 4.85 12.56 -5.10
CA TYR A 188 4.11 11.85 -6.16
C TYR A 188 2.60 11.79 -5.95
N LEU A 189 2.11 11.87 -4.72
CA LEU A 189 0.69 11.68 -4.41
C LEU A 189 -0.03 12.99 -4.07
N ALA A 190 0.61 14.12 -4.30
CA ALA A 190 0.00 15.43 -4.11
C ALA A 190 -1.17 15.67 -5.08
N GLY A 191 -2.32 16.11 -4.56
CA GLY A 191 -3.51 16.47 -5.36
C GLY A 191 -4.51 15.33 -5.61
N GLY A 192 -4.43 14.23 -4.88
CA GLY A 192 -5.52 13.26 -4.79
C GLY A 192 -6.71 13.84 -4.02
N THR A 193 -7.94 13.53 -4.45
CA THR A 193 -9.12 13.83 -3.65
C THR A 193 -9.25 12.74 -2.58
N GLY A 194 -8.85 13.05 -1.35
CA GLY A 194 -8.91 12.11 -0.25
C GLY A 194 -10.33 11.60 0.01
N HIS A 195 -10.44 10.37 0.50
CA HIS A 195 -11.72 9.81 0.93
C HIS A 195 -11.85 9.93 2.44
N VAL A 196 -13.02 10.33 2.89
CA VAL A 196 -13.42 10.28 4.30
C VAL A 196 -14.20 9.00 4.57
N THR A 197 -14.14 8.54 5.81
CA THR A 197 -14.84 7.33 6.25
C THR A 197 -15.56 7.64 7.56
N GLU A 198 -16.84 7.27 7.65
CA GLU A 198 -17.60 7.24 8.90
C GLU A 198 -18.04 5.82 9.21
N GLU A 199 -18.11 5.50 10.50
CA GLU A 199 -18.59 4.21 10.99
C GLU A 199 -19.77 4.43 11.94
N VAL A 200 -20.79 3.59 11.75
CA VAL A 200 -21.93 3.50 12.67
C VAL A 200 -21.95 2.10 13.27
N HIS A 201 -21.90 2.01 14.58
CA HIS A 201 -21.74 0.76 15.32
C HIS A 201 -23.08 0.32 15.94
N PHE A 202 -23.37 -0.97 15.87
CA PHE A 202 -24.56 -1.58 16.43
C PHE A 202 -24.21 -2.80 17.27
N HIS A 203 -24.90 -2.96 18.43
CA HIS A 203 -24.79 -4.14 19.28
C HIS A 203 -25.82 -5.18 18.85
N MET A 204 -25.41 -6.46 18.83
CA MET A 204 -26.29 -7.62 18.62
C MET A 204 -27.23 -7.48 17.41
N ALA A 205 -26.86 -6.64 16.43
CA ALA A 205 -27.67 -6.40 15.25
C ALA A 205 -27.48 -7.52 14.20
N VAL A 206 -28.55 -7.86 13.51
CA VAL A 206 -28.55 -8.85 12.43
C VAL A 206 -28.34 -8.16 11.10
N GLU A 207 -27.23 -8.47 10.42
CA GLU A 207 -26.82 -7.83 9.18
C GLU A 207 -27.92 -7.80 8.11
N ALA A 208 -28.66 -8.88 7.96
CA ALA A 208 -29.74 -8.99 6.96
C ALA A 208 -30.87 -7.98 7.13
N GLU A 209 -31.10 -7.47 8.35
CA GLU A 209 -32.13 -6.46 8.63
C GLU A 209 -31.77 -5.08 8.07
N PHE A 210 -30.48 -4.86 7.74
CA PHE A 210 -30.02 -3.61 7.15
C PHE A 210 -30.13 -3.56 5.62
N TRP A 211 -30.51 -4.66 4.95
CA TRP A 211 -30.51 -4.75 3.50
C TRP A 211 -31.23 -3.60 2.79
N ASP A 212 -32.46 -3.31 3.19
CA ASP A 212 -33.25 -2.25 2.56
C ASP A 212 -32.64 -0.86 2.83
N LEU A 213 -32.13 -0.63 4.04
CA LEU A 213 -31.45 0.61 4.41
C LEU A 213 -30.17 0.82 3.61
N LEU A 214 -29.33 -0.19 3.45
CA LEU A 214 -28.08 -0.08 2.70
C LEU A 214 -28.34 0.16 1.21
N ASN A 215 -29.33 -0.51 0.60
CA ASN A 215 -29.75 -0.24 -0.77
C ASN A 215 -30.28 1.21 -0.93
N ARG A 216 -30.99 1.72 0.06
CA ARG A 216 -31.45 3.10 0.08
C ARG A 216 -30.27 4.07 0.13
N VAL A 217 -29.27 3.82 0.96
CA VAL A 217 -28.04 4.64 1.03
C VAL A 217 -27.33 4.67 -0.33
N GLU A 218 -27.12 3.51 -0.99
CA GLU A 218 -26.52 3.45 -2.31
C GLU A 218 -27.30 4.23 -3.38
N ALA A 219 -28.63 4.22 -3.29
CA ALA A 219 -29.48 4.93 -4.24
C ALA A 219 -29.51 6.46 -4.02
N GLU A 220 -29.56 6.90 -2.75
CA GLU A 220 -29.63 8.32 -2.40
C GLU A 220 -28.25 9.02 -2.42
N PHE A 221 -27.17 8.27 -2.19
CA PHE A 221 -25.79 8.78 -2.11
C PHE A 221 -24.85 8.03 -3.06
N PRO A 222 -24.98 8.17 -4.39
CA PRO A 222 -24.22 7.37 -5.36
C PRO A 222 -22.69 7.58 -5.30
N GLY A 223 -22.23 8.65 -4.63
CA GLY A 223 -20.80 8.92 -4.38
C GLY A 223 -20.26 8.31 -3.08
N VAL A 224 -21.11 7.64 -2.29
CA VAL A 224 -20.76 7.03 -1.01
C VAL A 224 -20.84 5.51 -1.14
N SER A 225 -19.72 4.84 -0.90
CA SER A 225 -19.72 3.39 -0.72
C SER A 225 -20.21 3.04 0.69
N VAL A 226 -21.07 2.05 0.81
CA VAL A 226 -21.55 1.54 2.08
C VAL A 226 -21.29 0.04 2.18
N GLY A 227 -20.90 -0.43 3.36
CA GLY A 227 -20.67 -1.85 3.61
C GLY A 227 -20.95 -2.21 5.07
N SER A 228 -21.37 -3.46 5.29
CA SER A 228 -21.58 -4.03 6.61
C SER A 228 -20.44 -4.98 6.99
N TYR A 229 -19.97 -4.88 8.23
CA TYR A 229 -18.82 -5.62 8.77
C TYR A 229 -19.19 -6.23 10.11
N PRO A 230 -19.76 -7.45 10.13
CA PRO A 230 -20.09 -8.14 11.37
C PRO A 230 -18.80 -8.56 12.11
N GLN A 231 -18.81 -8.38 13.41
CA GLN A 231 -17.77 -8.82 14.34
C GLN A 231 -18.40 -9.78 15.37
N PRO A 232 -18.61 -11.04 15.02
CA PRO A 232 -19.36 -12.01 15.84
C PRO A 232 -18.76 -12.20 17.24
N ASP A 233 -17.43 -12.23 17.35
CA ASP A 233 -16.70 -12.40 18.61
C ASP A 233 -16.97 -11.27 19.62
N ARG A 234 -17.42 -10.13 19.14
CA ARG A 234 -17.72 -8.94 19.95
C ARG A 234 -19.23 -8.64 20.02
N GLY A 235 -20.05 -9.38 19.29
CA GLY A 235 -21.47 -9.08 19.14
C GLY A 235 -21.73 -7.73 18.50
N HIS A 236 -20.86 -7.29 17.57
CA HIS A 236 -20.95 -5.98 16.93
C HIS A 236 -21.23 -6.11 15.43
N LEU A 237 -21.96 -5.13 14.90
CA LEU A 237 -22.08 -4.86 13.48
C LEU A 237 -21.60 -3.44 13.23
N ILE A 238 -20.69 -3.26 12.28
CA ILE A 238 -20.20 -1.95 11.87
C ILE A 238 -20.75 -1.68 10.48
N ILE A 239 -21.46 -0.57 10.30
CA ILE A 239 -21.78 -0.03 8.98
C ILE A 239 -20.75 1.04 8.68
N ARG A 240 -19.97 0.84 7.62
CA ARG A 240 -18.94 1.79 7.19
C ARG A 240 -19.39 2.47 5.91
N LEU A 241 -19.30 3.81 5.93
CA LEU A 241 -19.61 4.67 4.81
C LEU A 241 -18.36 5.42 4.41
N ALA A 242 -18.07 5.52 3.11
CA ALA A 242 -16.85 6.18 2.66
C ALA A 242 -17.05 6.82 1.28
N GLY A 243 -16.45 8.00 1.08
CA GLY A 243 -16.53 8.74 -0.17
C GLY A 243 -15.61 9.94 -0.19
N ALA A 244 -15.51 10.61 -1.34
CA ALA A 244 -14.69 11.80 -1.52
C ALA A 244 -15.35 13.08 -0.95
N ASP A 245 -16.67 13.08 -0.85
CA ASP A 245 -17.47 14.20 -0.35
C ASP A 245 -17.86 13.97 1.12
N ALA A 246 -17.24 14.72 2.03
CA ALA A 246 -17.46 14.58 3.46
C ALA A 246 -18.89 14.88 3.88
N GLU A 247 -19.57 15.83 3.21
CA GLU A 247 -20.95 16.19 3.53
C GLU A 247 -21.90 15.05 3.14
N GLN A 248 -21.70 14.43 1.98
CA GLN A 248 -22.49 13.27 1.56
C GLN A 248 -22.25 12.05 2.46
N VAL A 249 -21.00 11.80 2.86
CA VAL A 249 -20.68 10.69 3.79
C VAL A 249 -21.36 10.91 5.14
N SER A 250 -21.31 12.13 5.66
CA SER A 250 -21.97 12.49 6.93
C SER A 250 -23.49 12.39 6.84
N ALA A 251 -24.10 12.89 5.76
CA ALA A 251 -25.54 12.77 5.54
C ALA A 251 -26.01 11.32 5.41
N ALA A 252 -25.24 10.47 4.72
CA ALA A 252 -25.50 9.06 4.62
C ALA A 252 -25.38 8.34 5.98
N ALA A 253 -24.40 8.72 6.80
CA ALA A 253 -24.26 8.19 8.15
C ALA A 253 -25.41 8.60 9.07
N GLU A 254 -25.90 9.83 8.97
CA GLU A 254 -27.11 10.27 9.68
C GLU A 254 -28.35 9.49 9.25
N LEU A 255 -28.52 9.21 7.94
CA LEU A 255 -29.60 8.35 7.46
C LEU A 255 -29.51 6.94 8.10
N VAL A 256 -28.30 6.37 8.16
CA VAL A 256 -28.09 5.06 8.81
C VAL A 256 -28.45 5.13 10.30
N ARG A 257 -28.01 6.15 11.03
CA ARG A 257 -28.33 6.31 12.46
C ARG A 257 -29.82 6.45 12.71
N ALA A 258 -30.54 7.21 11.86
CA ALA A 258 -31.95 7.51 12.04
C ALA A 258 -32.89 6.38 11.61
N ALA A 259 -32.53 5.58 10.60
CA ALA A 259 -33.40 4.58 9.98
C ALA A 259 -32.98 3.13 10.27
N ALA A 260 -31.92 2.91 11.05
CA ALA A 260 -31.46 1.55 11.37
C ALA A 260 -32.51 0.75 12.16
N PRO A 261 -32.59 -0.57 11.94
CA PRO A 261 -33.49 -1.46 12.69
C PRO A 261 -33.02 -1.69 14.15
N ALA A 262 -31.83 -1.22 14.50
CA ALA A 262 -31.24 -1.33 15.83
C ALA A 262 -30.70 0.05 16.29
N GLU A 263 -30.63 0.27 17.60
CA GLU A 263 -30.08 1.51 18.13
C GLU A 263 -28.54 1.54 17.94
N PRO A 264 -28.00 2.64 17.37
CA PRO A 264 -26.56 2.81 17.26
C PRO A 264 -25.95 3.11 18.62
N TYR A 265 -24.70 2.71 18.84
CA TYR A 265 -23.95 3.10 20.02
C TYR A 265 -22.60 3.74 19.62
N ILE A 266 -22.05 4.52 20.52
CA ILE A 266 -20.74 5.13 20.34
C ILE A 266 -19.70 4.13 20.88
N ASP A 267 -18.84 3.60 20.00
CA ASP A 267 -17.70 2.76 20.44
C ASP A 267 -16.75 3.65 21.26
N ASN A 268 -16.61 3.33 22.53
CA ASN A 268 -15.67 4.02 23.42
C ASN A 268 -14.39 3.17 23.54
N PRO A 269 -13.30 3.55 22.84
CA PRO A 269 -12.04 2.78 22.88
C PRO A 269 -11.45 2.64 24.27
N SER A 270 -11.79 3.55 25.20
CA SER A 270 -11.32 3.53 26.59
C SER A 270 -12.09 2.55 27.50
N ALA A 271 -13.17 1.97 27.01
CA ALA A 271 -13.98 0.99 27.73
C ALA A 271 -13.67 -0.46 27.32
N ARG A 272 -12.63 -0.68 26.53
CA ARG A 272 -12.21 -2.03 26.12
C ARG A 272 -11.53 -2.73 27.30
N PRO A 273 -11.95 -3.97 27.68
CA PRO A 273 -11.32 -4.74 28.76
C PRO A 273 -9.90 -5.17 28.42
#